data_e34636cb16d8c8df9e6362fe1eac308d
#
_entry.id   e34636cb16d8c8df9e6362fe1eac308d
#
_cell.length_a   1.000
_cell.length_b   1.000
_cell.length_c   1.000
_cell.angle_alpha   90.00
_cell.angle_beta   90.00
_cell.angle_gamma   90.00
#
_symmetry.space_group_name_H-M   'P 1'
#
loop_
_entity.id
_entity.type
_entity.pdbx_description
1 polymer ?
#
loop_
_entity_poly.entity_id
_entity_poly.type
_entity_poly.pdbx_seq_one_letter_code
_entity_poly.pdbx_strand_id
1 'polypeptide(L)'
;MKNLYSLKSLVILLLLINFNVSAQQRYVDEVFTDADITVLPGVIYGINFSQYVPAAFGGPQVIPQYHDIYMPDTSIDTETARPVVILFHTGSFLPQGLASPMGNEKDSAVVEMARRFAKRGFVAISASYRLGWLANSTNLDLRRGTNLAAVYSSVQDAKACVRATRGRALVNNAWRMDPNFIALMGVGSGGYVTFAYNTLDNYAEVANPTKFKYTAAGPGIYGGTVSAGDPYIDTAIVGDWDGYGGEATITGTSTVTGLPLIDLTQTGRNIPNHAGVPSDVNLVINLGGALGDSAWASSGDAPTISFHSRYDFFAPYYRGMVNVPIAGAFFPVVEVAGSHTAAKISNISGNNTVLASSTMMDPHSVKARSNSYNIGNQENIYTFNMLPPNLAMPFLVNSNPWDWWDANDPLTASQANPNIKAQSMSYIDTVMAYTIPRLGKAMNAAGYSVGAEEIPDFNILISPNPSSYSCLISSQGTTIRSVSVCDVLGRPVYVLKNIQSSQIEILTESWARGTYIVRIETDRGVKTTKLVRN
;
A
#
# COMPACT_ATOMS: atom_id res chain seq x y z
N MET A 1 -2.28 15.37 -63.22
CA MET A 1 -2.16 16.40 -62.20
C MET A 1 -3.18 16.30 -61.06
N LYS A 2 -4.40 15.81 -61.26
CA LYS A 2 -5.41 15.68 -60.17
C LYS A 2 -5.03 14.69 -59.06
N ASN A 3 -4.28 13.61 -59.34
CA ASN A 3 -3.92 12.60 -58.34
C ASN A 3 -2.76 13.01 -57.43
N LEU A 4 -1.95 14.01 -57.81
CA LEU A 4 -0.82 14.47 -56.98
C LEU A 4 -1.29 15.39 -55.84
N TYR A 5 -2.40 16.09 -56.00
CA TYR A 5 -2.99 16.92 -54.94
C TYR A 5 -3.70 16.09 -53.87
N SER A 6 -4.33 14.97 -54.26
CA SER A 6 -4.97 14.04 -53.35
C SER A 6 -3.97 13.36 -52.40
N LEU A 7 -2.78 12.98 -52.92
CA LEU A 7 -1.75 12.33 -52.09
C LEU A 7 -1.09 13.33 -51.12
N LYS A 8 -0.86 14.59 -51.55
CA LYS A 8 -0.34 15.65 -50.67
C LYS A 8 -1.33 16.04 -49.58
N SER A 9 -2.63 16.07 -49.87
CA SER A 9 -3.69 16.34 -48.88
C SER A 9 -3.83 15.20 -47.87
N LEU A 10 -3.63 13.95 -48.29
CA LEU A 10 -3.67 12.78 -47.39
C LEU A 10 -2.44 12.74 -46.45
N VAL A 11 -1.26 13.10 -46.98
CA VAL A 11 -0.03 13.19 -46.14
C VAL A 11 -0.11 14.35 -45.15
N ILE A 12 -0.71 15.48 -45.52
CA ILE A 12 -0.93 16.61 -44.61
C ILE A 12 -1.98 16.26 -43.56
N LEU A 13 -3.01 15.49 -43.87
CA LEU A 13 -4.02 15.04 -42.91
C LEU A 13 -3.45 14.03 -41.91
N LEU A 14 -2.55 13.14 -42.35
CA LEU A 14 -1.83 12.21 -41.47
C LEU A 14 -0.82 12.90 -40.55
N LEU A 15 -0.27 14.05 -40.96
CA LEU A 15 0.64 14.87 -40.12
C LEU A 15 -0.10 15.74 -39.10
N LEU A 16 -1.43 15.89 -39.21
CA LEU A 16 -2.27 16.62 -38.26
C LEU A 16 -2.86 15.74 -37.16
N ILE A 17 -2.70 14.44 -37.25
CA ILE A 17 -3.05 13.53 -36.13
C ILE A 17 -1.88 13.60 -35.16
N ASN A 18 -1.91 14.57 -34.26
CA ASN A 18 -1.07 14.56 -33.06
C ASN A 18 -1.52 13.39 -32.19
N PHE A 19 -0.95 12.21 -32.40
CA PHE A 19 -0.94 11.20 -31.35
C PHE A 19 -0.10 11.80 -30.21
N ASN A 20 -0.75 12.23 -29.15
CA ASN A 20 -0.08 12.36 -27.88
C ASN A 20 0.29 10.94 -27.43
N VAL A 21 1.34 10.39 -28.01
CA VAL A 21 2.00 9.20 -27.46
C VAL A 21 2.74 9.70 -26.23
N SER A 22 2.05 9.72 -25.12
CA SER A 22 2.73 9.76 -23.83
C SER A 22 3.55 8.49 -23.76
N ALA A 23 4.87 8.61 -23.65
CA ALA A 23 5.71 7.46 -23.39
C ALA A 23 5.23 6.82 -22.06
N GLN A 24 4.93 5.52 -22.08
CA GLN A 24 4.55 4.80 -20.87
C GLN A 24 5.67 4.94 -19.84
N GLN A 25 5.28 5.33 -18.63
CA GLN A 25 6.20 5.61 -17.55
C GLN A 25 6.22 4.48 -16.54
N ARG A 26 7.39 3.85 -16.38
CA ARG A 26 7.62 2.81 -15.39
C ARG A 26 7.22 3.30 -13.98
N TYR A 27 6.64 2.42 -13.19
CA TYR A 27 6.08 2.63 -11.84
C TYR A 27 4.79 3.48 -11.80
N VAL A 28 4.40 4.08 -12.90
CA VAL A 28 3.14 4.82 -13.07
C VAL A 28 2.18 4.03 -13.93
N ASP A 29 2.59 3.72 -15.16
CA ASP A 29 1.77 2.98 -16.14
C ASP A 29 2.05 1.48 -16.10
N GLU A 30 1.10 0.67 -16.54
CA GLU A 30 1.33 -0.76 -16.78
C GLU A 30 2.16 -0.94 -18.04
N VAL A 31 3.48 -1.04 -17.88
CA VAL A 31 4.44 -1.20 -18.99
C VAL A 31 4.69 -2.66 -19.36
N PHE A 32 4.20 -3.59 -18.53
CA PHE A 32 4.23 -5.03 -18.75
C PHE A 32 2.81 -5.58 -18.85
N THR A 33 2.63 -6.67 -19.60
CA THR A 33 1.38 -7.42 -19.71
C THR A 33 1.33 -8.55 -18.69
N ASP A 34 0.19 -9.22 -18.53
CA ASP A 34 0.10 -10.39 -17.65
C ASP A 34 1.02 -11.56 -18.09
N ALA A 35 1.32 -11.69 -19.40
CA ALA A 35 2.23 -12.69 -19.93
C ALA A 35 3.70 -12.41 -19.58
N ASP A 36 4.04 -11.18 -19.26
CA ASP A 36 5.38 -10.73 -18.89
C ASP A 36 5.67 -10.89 -17.40
N ILE A 37 4.70 -11.34 -16.60
CA ILE A 37 4.82 -11.46 -15.15
C ILE A 37 5.16 -12.89 -14.75
N THR A 38 6.31 -13.06 -14.11
CA THR A 38 6.69 -14.30 -13.42
C THR A 38 6.03 -14.32 -12.04
N VAL A 39 5.43 -15.47 -11.71
CA VAL A 39 4.85 -15.73 -10.38
C VAL A 39 5.61 -16.86 -9.72
N LEU A 40 6.12 -16.64 -8.50
CA LEU A 40 6.77 -17.66 -7.67
C LEU A 40 5.86 -17.92 -6.45
N PRO A 41 5.04 -18.99 -6.50
CA PRO A 41 4.10 -19.27 -5.42
C PRO A 41 4.73 -20.03 -4.27
N GLY A 42 4.19 -19.88 -3.07
CA GLY A 42 4.45 -20.71 -1.91
C GLY A 42 5.88 -20.62 -1.35
N VAL A 43 6.54 -19.48 -1.50
CA VAL A 43 7.88 -19.27 -0.92
C VAL A 43 7.74 -19.07 0.58
N ILE A 44 8.45 -19.85 1.39
CA ILE A 44 8.49 -19.69 2.85
C ILE A 44 9.38 -18.50 3.19
N TYR A 45 8.84 -17.55 3.95
CA TYR A 45 9.59 -16.40 4.46
C TYR A 45 9.90 -16.49 5.97
N GLY A 46 9.19 -17.35 6.69
CA GLY A 46 9.39 -17.56 8.12
C GLY A 46 8.64 -18.79 8.64
N ILE A 47 8.96 -19.16 9.86
CA ILE A 47 8.25 -20.18 10.63
C ILE A 47 8.01 -19.64 12.05
N ASN A 48 6.84 -19.91 12.64
CA ASN A 48 6.63 -19.57 14.03
C ASN A 48 5.51 -20.41 14.65
N PHE A 49 5.40 -20.39 15.97
CA PHE A 49 4.34 -21.11 16.69
C PHE A 49 3.02 -20.33 16.62
N SER A 50 1.96 -21.02 16.22
CA SER A 50 0.59 -20.50 16.21
C SER A 50 -0.22 -21.13 17.33
N GLN A 51 -0.61 -20.31 18.31
CA GLN A 51 -1.23 -20.75 19.57
C GLN A 51 -2.70 -21.14 19.43
N TYR A 52 -3.45 -20.41 18.57
CA TYR A 52 -4.92 -20.49 18.56
C TYR A 52 -5.47 -21.06 17.25
N VAL A 53 -4.71 -21.91 16.59
CA VAL A 53 -5.23 -22.64 15.43
C VAL A 53 -6.35 -23.57 15.89
N PRO A 54 -7.57 -23.48 15.33
CA PRO A 54 -8.63 -24.43 15.68
C PRO A 54 -8.25 -25.87 15.38
N ALA A 55 -8.74 -26.81 16.19
CA ALA A 55 -8.41 -28.24 16.04
C ALA A 55 -8.69 -28.78 14.63
N ALA A 56 -9.75 -28.29 13.97
CA ALA A 56 -10.07 -28.64 12.57
C ALA A 56 -8.97 -28.22 11.57
N PHE A 57 -8.09 -27.29 11.96
CA PHE A 57 -6.96 -26.79 11.17
C PHE A 57 -5.61 -27.22 11.74
N GLY A 58 -5.58 -28.26 12.56
CA GLY A 58 -4.37 -28.87 13.11
C GLY A 58 -4.03 -28.51 14.56
N GLY A 59 -4.73 -27.57 15.17
CA GLY A 59 -4.47 -27.13 16.56
C GLY A 59 -3.18 -26.32 16.72
N PRO A 60 -2.77 -26.00 17.97
CA PRO A 60 -1.55 -25.25 18.26
C PRO A 60 -0.29 -25.98 17.74
N GLN A 61 0.48 -25.34 16.88
CA GLN A 61 1.65 -25.93 16.23
C GLN A 61 2.58 -24.87 15.62
N VAL A 62 3.80 -25.28 15.31
CA VAL A 62 4.69 -24.48 14.44
C VAL A 62 4.16 -24.56 13.02
N ILE A 63 4.00 -23.42 12.39
CA ILE A 63 3.54 -23.30 10.99
C ILE A 63 4.50 -22.46 10.16
N PRO A 64 4.67 -22.77 8.87
CA PRO A 64 5.36 -21.90 7.94
C PRO A 64 4.46 -20.74 7.55
N GLN A 65 5.07 -19.59 7.30
CA GLN A 65 4.43 -18.44 6.67
C GLN A 65 4.90 -18.36 5.22
N TYR A 66 3.93 -18.24 4.32
CA TYR A 66 4.16 -18.23 2.88
C TYR A 66 3.96 -16.85 2.28
N HIS A 67 4.62 -16.63 1.15
CA HIS A 67 4.30 -15.54 0.26
C HIS A 67 4.39 -15.97 -1.21
N ASP A 68 3.56 -15.37 -2.04
CA ASP A 68 3.61 -15.46 -3.49
C ASP A 68 4.25 -14.19 -4.04
N ILE A 69 5.19 -14.32 -4.98
CA ILE A 69 5.96 -13.20 -5.54
C ILE A 69 5.58 -13.00 -6.99
N TYR A 70 5.24 -11.76 -7.33
CA TYR A 70 4.85 -11.30 -8.66
C TYR A 70 5.86 -10.28 -9.14
N MET A 71 6.50 -10.48 -10.28
CA MET A 71 7.51 -9.56 -10.81
C MET A 71 7.59 -9.64 -12.32
N PRO A 72 8.04 -8.58 -13.01
CA PRO A 72 8.38 -8.69 -14.42
C PRO A 72 9.45 -9.75 -14.63
N ASP A 73 9.31 -10.55 -15.70
CA ASP A 73 10.29 -11.59 -16.03
C ASP A 73 11.68 -10.98 -16.21
N THR A 74 12.67 -11.56 -15.54
CA THR A 74 14.05 -11.04 -15.54
C THR A 74 14.76 -11.18 -16.89
N SER A 75 14.21 -11.95 -17.82
CA SER A 75 14.73 -12.08 -19.18
C SER A 75 14.34 -10.90 -20.08
N ILE A 76 13.22 -10.24 -19.77
CA ILE A 76 12.70 -9.11 -20.55
C ILE A 76 12.90 -7.76 -19.85
N ASP A 77 12.88 -7.74 -18.53
CA ASP A 77 13.09 -6.53 -17.74
C ASP A 77 14.54 -6.47 -17.22
N THR A 78 15.26 -5.42 -17.63
CA THR A 78 16.68 -5.21 -17.27
C THR A 78 16.90 -4.45 -15.97
N GLU A 79 15.83 -3.94 -15.32
CA GLU A 79 15.94 -3.22 -14.05
C GLU A 79 16.53 -4.13 -12.96
N THR A 80 17.48 -3.61 -12.18
CA THR A 80 18.23 -4.36 -11.17
C THR A 80 17.92 -3.98 -9.73
N ALA A 81 17.16 -2.89 -9.53
CA ALA A 81 16.77 -2.36 -8.23
C ALA A 81 15.28 -1.99 -8.23
N ARG A 82 14.42 -3.00 -8.25
CA ARG A 82 12.96 -2.84 -8.29
C ARG A 82 12.43 -2.51 -6.90
N PRO A 83 11.64 -1.45 -6.72
CA PRO A 83 10.97 -1.20 -5.44
C PRO A 83 9.99 -2.33 -5.13
N VAL A 84 9.78 -2.58 -3.84
CA VAL A 84 8.96 -3.71 -3.37
C VAL A 84 7.66 -3.20 -2.75
N VAL A 85 6.56 -3.91 -3.02
CA VAL A 85 5.28 -3.74 -2.31
C VAL A 85 4.87 -5.09 -1.72
N ILE A 86 4.71 -5.16 -0.38
CA ILE A 86 4.25 -6.37 0.30
C ILE A 86 2.78 -6.18 0.70
N LEU A 87 1.93 -7.11 0.28
CA LEU A 87 0.49 -7.07 0.50
C LEU A 87 0.08 -8.13 1.52
N PHE A 88 -0.73 -7.76 2.51
CA PHE A 88 -1.30 -8.65 3.52
C PHE A 88 -2.81 -8.75 3.34
N HIS A 89 -3.31 -10.00 3.33
CA HIS A 89 -4.71 -10.34 3.05
C HIS A 89 -5.66 -9.98 4.20
N THR A 90 -6.96 -10.08 3.96
CA THR A 90 -8.05 -9.94 4.93
C THR A 90 -8.35 -11.28 5.65
N GLY A 91 -9.50 -11.43 6.32
CA GLY A 91 -9.97 -12.69 6.90
C GLY A 91 -10.18 -12.66 8.42
N SER A 92 -10.22 -11.48 9.05
CA SER A 92 -10.51 -11.31 10.49
C SER A 92 -9.55 -12.07 11.42
N PHE A 93 -8.31 -12.30 11.00
CA PHE A 93 -7.31 -13.12 11.71
C PHE A 93 -7.76 -14.57 11.97
N LEU A 94 -8.67 -15.10 11.17
CA LEU A 94 -9.17 -16.48 11.27
C LEU A 94 -8.84 -17.25 9.98
N PRO A 95 -8.66 -18.58 10.07
CA PRO A 95 -8.50 -19.41 8.90
C PRO A 95 -9.64 -19.23 7.89
N GLN A 96 -9.30 -19.26 6.61
CA GLN A 96 -10.26 -19.16 5.51
C GLN A 96 -11.42 -20.15 5.71
N GLY A 97 -12.64 -19.70 5.42
CA GLY A 97 -13.86 -20.50 5.55
C GLY A 97 -14.47 -20.52 6.95
N LEU A 98 -13.74 -20.07 8.00
CA LEU A 98 -14.30 -20.06 9.37
C LEU A 98 -15.21 -18.84 9.62
N ALA A 99 -14.77 -17.65 9.29
CA ALA A 99 -15.58 -16.42 9.43
C ALA A 99 -15.67 -15.61 8.13
N SER A 100 -14.82 -15.90 7.16
CA SER A 100 -14.72 -15.20 5.89
C SER A 100 -14.35 -16.20 4.78
N PRO A 101 -14.82 -15.99 3.54
CA PRO A 101 -14.34 -16.74 2.38
C PRO A 101 -12.91 -16.36 1.98
N MET A 102 -12.38 -15.24 2.47
CA MET A 102 -11.00 -14.80 2.31
C MET A 102 -10.19 -15.14 3.57
N GLY A 103 -8.87 -15.11 3.47
CA GLY A 103 -7.98 -15.34 4.61
C GLY A 103 -6.63 -15.98 4.27
N ASN A 104 -6.10 -15.76 3.07
CA ASN A 104 -4.76 -16.20 2.69
C ASN A 104 -4.14 -15.31 1.61
N GLU A 105 -2.88 -15.56 1.27
CA GLU A 105 -2.10 -14.82 0.28
C GLU A 105 -2.63 -14.94 -1.17
N LYS A 106 -3.63 -15.80 -1.40
CA LYS A 106 -4.27 -16.01 -2.72
C LYS A 106 -5.62 -15.31 -2.84
N ASP A 107 -6.00 -14.52 -1.85
CA ASP A 107 -7.23 -13.73 -1.90
C ASP A 107 -7.23 -12.83 -3.15
N SER A 108 -8.39 -12.75 -3.81
CA SER A 108 -8.53 -12.11 -5.12
C SER A 108 -8.02 -10.67 -5.17
N ALA A 109 -8.32 -9.86 -4.15
CA ALA A 109 -7.91 -8.46 -4.12
C ALA A 109 -6.39 -8.29 -4.03
N VAL A 110 -5.72 -9.04 -3.14
CA VAL A 110 -4.26 -8.94 -2.98
C VAL A 110 -3.53 -9.46 -4.20
N VAL A 111 -4.01 -10.56 -4.81
CA VAL A 111 -3.44 -11.10 -6.05
C VAL A 111 -3.59 -10.14 -7.21
N GLU A 112 -4.78 -9.54 -7.40
CA GLU A 112 -5.01 -8.57 -8.48
C GLU A 112 -4.14 -7.33 -8.31
N MET A 113 -4.08 -6.76 -7.10
CA MET A 113 -3.24 -5.60 -6.84
C MET A 113 -1.74 -5.93 -6.99
N ALA A 114 -1.29 -7.11 -6.54
CA ALA A 114 0.09 -7.55 -6.74
C ALA A 114 0.45 -7.64 -8.24
N ARG A 115 -0.44 -8.21 -9.08
CA ARG A 115 -0.26 -8.23 -10.53
C ARG A 115 -0.18 -6.81 -11.13
N ARG A 116 -1.04 -5.90 -10.69
CA ARG A 116 -1.03 -4.51 -11.17
C ARG A 116 0.24 -3.75 -10.77
N PHE A 117 0.79 -3.99 -9.59
CA PHE A 117 2.10 -3.46 -9.20
C PHE A 117 3.21 -4.09 -10.06
N ALA A 118 3.20 -5.40 -10.24
CA ALA A 118 4.18 -6.09 -11.06
C ALA A 118 4.17 -5.58 -12.51
N LYS A 119 2.99 -5.40 -13.12
CA LYS A 119 2.86 -4.82 -14.47
C LYS A 119 3.42 -3.39 -14.57
N ARG A 120 3.57 -2.68 -13.46
CA ARG A 120 4.23 -1.36 -13.40
C ARG A 120 5.74 -1.44 -13.13
N GLY A 121 6.28 -2.64 -12.94
CA GLY A 121 7.72 -2.85 -12.76
C GLY A 121 8.17 -3.06 -11.31
N PHE A 122 7.26 -3.13 -10.36
CA PHE A 122 7.56 -3.49 -8.96
C PHE A 122 7.81 -4.99 -8.80
N VAL A 123 8.48 -5.36 -7.71
CA VAL A 123 8.32 -6.69 -7.13
C VAL A 123 7.17 -6.59 -6.11
N ALA A 124 6.08 -7.30 -6.37
CA ALA A 124 4.93 -7.34 -5.48
C ALA A 124 4.87 -8.71 -4.79
N ILE A 125 4.61 -8.71 -3.50
CA ILE A 125 4.61 -9.90 -2.65
C ILE A 125 3.26 -9.98 -1.95
N SER A 126 2.49 -11.04 -2.19
CA SER A 126 1.30 -11.35 -1.40
C SER A 126 1.67 -12.32 -0.30
N ALA A 127 1.52 -11.92 0.98
CA ALA A 127 2.02 -12.65 2.12
C ALA A 127 0.90 -13.09 3.08
N SER A 128 1.00 -14.33 3.57
CA SER A 128 0.23 -14.83 4.69
C SER A 128 0.82 -14.35 6.03
N TYR A 129 0.12 -14.59 7.12
CA TYR A 129 0.56 -14.37 8.49
C TYR A 129 -0.18 -15.33 9.42
N ARG A 130 0.27 -15.50 10.66
CA ARG A 130 -0.38 -16.42 11.63
C ARG A 130 -1.81 -16.00 11.92
N LEU A 131 -2.70 -16.97 11.87
CA LEU A 131 -4.14 -16.82 12.09
C LEU A 131 -4.57 -17.63 13.30
N GLY A 132 -5.68 -17.23 13.90
CA GLY A 132 -6.35 -17.95 14.98
C GLY A 132 -6.49 -17.12 16.25
N TRP A 133 -7.73 -17.06 16.76
CA TRP A 133 -8.09 -16.49 18.06
C TRP A 133 -9.45 -17.04 18.52
N LEU A 134 -9.80 -16.85 19.79
CA LEU A 134 -11.03 -17.38 20.39
C LEU A 134 -12.22 -16.45 20.17
N ALA A 135 -12.59 -16.27 18.91
CA ALA A 135 -13.55 -15.26 18.46
C ALA A 135 -14.96 -15.41 19.04
N ASN A 136 -15.40 -16.66 19.29
CA ASN A 136 -16.72 -16.98 19.85
C ASN A 136 -16.69 -17.21 21.37
N SER A 137 -15.57 -16.92 22.06
CA SER A 137 -15.49 -17.04 23.51
C SER A 137 -16.52 -16.15 24.20
N THR A 138 -17.25 -16.68 25.15
CA THR A 138 -18.15 -15.91 26.04
C THR A 138 -17.38 -15.06 27.05
N ASN A 139 -16.14 -15.48 27.38
CA ASN A 139 -15.25 -14.71 28.23
C ASN A 139 -14.64 -13.55 27.39
N LEU A 140 -14.94 -12.32 27.81
CA LEU A 140 -14.51 -11.11 27.09
C LEU A 140 -12.99 -10.94 27.12
N ASP A 141 -12.32 -11.27 28.21
CA ASP A 141 -10.86 -11.16 28.32
C ASP A 141 -10.15 -12.15 27.40
N LEU A 142 -10.64 -13.38 27.31
CA LEU A 142 -10.10 -14.37 26.37
C LEU A 142 -10.33 -13.93 24.93
N ARG A 143 -11.51 -13.41 24.62
CA ARG A 143 -11.81 -12.92 23.26
C ARG A 143 -10.94 -11.74 22.87
N ARG A 144 -10.81 -10.72 23.73
CA ARG A 144 -9.97 -9.53 23.50
C ARG A 144 -8.49 -9.88 23.47
N GLY A 145 -8.03 -10.61 24.47
CA GLY A 145 -6.63 -10.95 24.62
C GLY A 145 -6.12 -11.82 23.47
N THR A 146 -6.89 -12.83 23.04
CA THR A 146 -6.48 -13.69 21.92
C THR A 146 -6.57 -12.95 20.57
N ASN A 147 -7.50 -12.00 20.41
CA ASN A 147 -7.53 -11.14 19.23
C ASN A 147 -6.31 -10.22 19.17
N LEU A 148 -5.98 -9.55 20.29
CA LEU A 148 -4.76 -8.73 20.36
C LEU A 148 -3.50 -9.58 20.11
N ALA A 149 -3.43 -10.80 20.65
CA ALA A 149 -2.31 -11.72 20.40
C ALA A 149 -2.22 -12.13 18.92
N ALA A 150 -3.34 -12.29 18.22
CA ALA A 150 -3.36 -12.56 16.79
C ALA A 150 -2.81 -11.37 15.97
N VAL A 151 -3.25 -10.14 16.28
CA VAL A 151 -2.68 -8.93 15.66
C VAL A 151 -1.18 -8.81 15.93
N TYR A 152 -0.77 -8.99 17.19
CA TYR A 152 0.63 -8.89 17.61
C TYR A 152 1.52 -9.92 16.90
N SER A 153 1.07 -11.18 16.83
CA SER A 153 1.76 -12.23 16.08
C SER A 153 1.86 -11.93 14.59
N SER A 154 0.80 -11.35 14.01
CA SER A 154 0.78 -10.97 12.59
C SER A 154 1.75 -9.80 12.30
N VAL A 155 1.94 -8.88 13.25
CA VAL A 155 2.97 -7.83 13.15
C VAL A 155 4.36 -8.44 13.14
N GLN A 156 4.65 -9.39 14.03
CA GLN A 156 5.93 -10.12 14.04
C GLN A 156 6.19 -10.83 12.71
N ASP A 157 5.16 -11.48 12.15
CA ASP A 157 5.26 -12.17 10.86
C ASP A 157 5.48 -11.17 9.71
N ALA A 158 4.78 -10.04 9.70
CA ALA A 158 4.98 -8.99 8.72
C ALA A 158 6.41 -8.41 8.79
N LYS A 159 6.95 -8.18 9.99
CA LYS A 159 8.34 -7.77 10.19
C LYS A 159 9.32 -8.85 9.71
N ALA A 160 9.05 -10.12 9.98
CA ALA A 160 9.81 -11.24 9.45
C ALA A 160 9.78 -11.28 7.91
N CYS A 161 8.62 -11.02 7.29
CA CYS A 161 8.47 -10.96 5.83
C CYS A 161 9.31 -9.83 5.21
N VAL A 162 9.29 -8.62 5.80
CA VAL A 162 10.14 -7.50 5.38
C VAL A 162 11.62 -7.86 5.52
N ARG A 163 12.03 -8.44 6.66
CA ARG A 163 13.42 -8.88 6.88
C ARG A 163 13.87 -9.95 5.89
N ALA A 164 13.01 -10.95 5.63
CA ALA A 164 13.28 -12.00 4.63
C ALA A 164 13.48 -11.39 3.24
N THR A 165 12.61 -10.48 2.83
CA THR A 165 12.65 -9.79 1.54
C THR A 165 13.92 -8.96 1.40
N ARG A 166 14.22 -8.10 2.39
CA ARG A 166 15.42 -7.28 2.42
C ARG A 166 16.69 -8.11 2.49
N GLY A 167 16.73 -9.12 3.34
CA GLY A 167 17.88 -10.02 3.48
C GLY A 167 18.20 -10.75 2.18
N ARG A 168 17.18 -11.21 1.47
CA ARG A 168 17.34 -11.82 0.14
C ARG A 168 17.89 -10.81 -0.88
N ALA A 169 17.40 -9.58 -0.89
CA ALA A 169 17.90 -8.53 -1.76
C ALA A 169 19.37 -8.19 -1.50
N LEU A 170 19.81 -8.26 -0.24
CA LEU A 170 21.20 -7.96 0.16
C LEU A 170 22.18 -9.11 -0.13
N VAL A 171 21.74 -10.36 -0.08
CA VAL A 171 22.64 -11.54 -0.18
C VAL A 171 22.61 -12.18 -1.57
N ASN A 172 21.43 -12.43 -2.12
CA ASN A 172 21.26 -13.06 -3.44
C ASN A 172 20.02 -12.48 -4.10
N ASN A 173 20.21 -11.38 -4.83
CA ASN A 173 19.14 -10.60 -5.43
C ASN A 173 18.66 -11.16 -6.78
N ALA A 174 18.32 -12.44 -6.84
CA ALA A 174 17.79 -13.06 -8.06
C ALA A 174 16.48 -12.39 -8.55
N TRP A 175 15.74 -11.75 -7.66
CA TRP A 175 14.48 -11.06 -7.97
C TRP A 175 14.67 -9.57 -8.27
N ARG A 176 15.93 -9.08 -8.22
CA ARG A 176 16.30 -7.69 -8.52
C ARG A 176 15.51 -6.66 -7.71
N MET A 177 15.34 -6.92 -6.42
CA MET A 177 14.67 -6.03 -5.48
C MET A 177 15.60 -4.90 -5.02
N ASP A 178 15.04 -3.72 -4.75
CA ASP A 178 15.75 -2.70 -3.99
C ASP A 178 15.54 -2.92 -2.48
N PRO A 179 16.60 -3.20 -1.70
CA PRO A 179 16.48 -3.36 -0.26
C PRO A 179 16.10 -2.07 0.47
N ASN A 180 16.22 -0.90 -0.19
CA ASN A 180 16.01 0.41 0.43
C ASN A 180 14.58 0.95 0.22
N PHE A 181 13.77 0.33 -0.66
CA PHE A 181 12.39 0.74 -0.85
C PHE A 181 11.43 -0.42 -0.72
N ILE A 182 10.73 -0.46 0.41
CA ILE A 182 9.66 -1.42 0.70
C ILE A 182 8.43 -0.64 1.17
N ALA A 183 7.31 -0.84 0.49
CA ALA A 183 6.00 -0.36 0.91
C ALA A 183 5.14 -1.53 1.39
N LEU A 184 4.28 -1.30 2.38
CA LEU A 184 3.30 -2.28 2.84
C LEU A 184 1.91 -1.89 2.38
N MET A 185 1.09 -2.88 2.06
CA MET A 185 -0.33 -2.72 1.76
C MET A 185 -1.12 -3.78 2.52
N GLY A 186 -2.13 -3.37 3.27
CA GLY A 186 -2.96 -4.31 4.03
C GLY A 186 -4.44 -4.15 3.70
N VAL A 187 -5.12 -5.27 3.52
CA VAL A 187 -6.56 -5.34 3.22
C VAL A 187 -7.29 -5.89 4.45
N GLY A 188 -8.33 -5.21 4.91
CA GLY A 188 -9.13 -5.62 6.06
C GLY A 188 -8.27 -5.87 7.32
N SER A 189 -8.19 -7.12 7.81
CA SER A 189 -7.28 -7.48 8.90
C SER A 189 -5.81 -7.22 8.57
N GLY A 190 -5.37 -7.38 7.31
CA GLY A 190 -4.05 -6.94 6.87
C GLY A 190 -3.82 -5.45 7.05
N GLY A 191 -4.87 -4.62 6.93
CA GLY A 191 -4.82 -3.19 7.22
C GLY A 191 -4.57 -2.89 8.70
N TYR A 192 -5.14 -3.69 9.62
CA TYR A 192 -4.79 -3.63 11.05
C TYR A 192 -3.33 -4.00 11.28
N VAL A 193 -2.84 -5.05 10.58
CA VAL A 193 -1.42 -5.47 10.67
C VAL A 193 -0.50 -4.34 10.23
N THR A 194 -0.77 -3.73 9.07
CA THR A 194 0.12 -2.67 8.54
C THR A 194 0.10 -1.40 9.38
N PHE A 195 -1.04 -1.03 9.96
CA PHE A 195 -1.08 0.09 10.92
C PHE A 195 -0.31 -0.23 12.20
N ALA A 196 -0.56 -1.39 12.83
CA ALA A 196 0.17 -1.78 14.03
C ALA A 196 1.68 -1.96 13.76
N TYR A 197 2.05 -2.49 12.59
CA TYR A 197 3.44 -2.55 12.13
C TYR A 197 4.12 -1.19 12.14
N ASN A 198 3.42 -0.17 11.64
CA ASN A 198 3.94 1.17 11.44
C ASN A 198 4.06 1.98 12.73
N THR A 199 3.22 1.69 13.72
CA THR A 199 3.00 2.59 14.85
C THR A 199 3.32 1.98 16.21
N LEU A 200 3.53 0.66 16.29
CA LEU A 200 3.86 -0.02 17.54
C LEU A 200 5.38 0.02 17.74
N ASP A 201 5.83 0.86 18.68
CA ASP A 201 7.24 1.14 18.90
C ASP A 201 7.79 0.57 20.21
N ASN A 202 6.90 0.27 21.17
CA ASN A 202 7.33 -0.19 22.48
C ASN A 202 6.25 -1.02 23.19
N TYR A 203 6.67 -1.83 24.18
CA TYR A 203 5.79 -2.71 24.91
C TYR A 203 4.71 -1.98 25.73
N ALA A 204 4.99 -0.79 26.24
CA ALA A 204 4.03 -0.03 27.03
C ALA A 204 2.73 0.29 26.26
N GLU A 205 2.79 0.35 24.95
CA GLU A 205 1.65 0.60 24.06
C GLU A 205 0.63 -0.54 24.05
N VAL A 206 1.04 -1.76 24.28
CA VAL A 206 0.15 -2.93 24.43
C VAL A 206 -0.06 -3.35 25.87
N ALA A 207 0.79 -2.92 26.80
CA ALA A 207 0.71 -3.29 28.21
C ALA A 207 -0.05 -2.29 29.08
N ASN A 208 -0.02 -0.99 28.75
CA ASN A 208 -0.58 0.05 29.61
C ASN A 208 -2.07 0.34 29.39
N PRO A 209 -2.63 0.35 28.15
CA PRO A 209 -4.04 0.66 27.97
C PRO A 209 -4.95 -0.36 28.67
N THR A 210 -5.94 0.13 29.42
CA THR A 210 -6.84 -0.73 30.21
C THR A 210 -7.63 -1.73 29.34
N LYS A 211 -7.90 -1.37 28.08
CA LYS A 211 -8.58 -2.23 27.11
C LYS A 211 -7.73 -3.44 26.68
N PHE A 212 -6.43 -3.46 26.98
CA PHE A 212 -5.47 -4.52 26.68
C PHE A 212 -5.04 -5.28 27.94
N LYS A 213 -5.83 -5.21 29.00
CA LYS A 213 -5.58 -5.85 30.29
C LYS A 213 -6.74 -6.74 30.71
N TYR A 214 -6.41 -7.77 31.47
CA TYR A 214 -7.42 -8.61 32.09
C TYR A 214 -8.30 -7.80 33.05
N THR A 215 -9.60 -7.99 32.96
CA THR A 215 -10.57 -7.30 33.82
C THR A 215 -10.81 -8.04 35.14
N ALA A 216 -10.49 -9.34 35.20
CA ALA A 216 -10.62 -10.19 36.36
C ALA A 216 -9.48 -11.22 36.43
N ALA A 217 -9.22 -11.74 37.61
CA ALA A 217 -8.35 -12.90 37.78
C ALA A 217 -8.98 -14.14 37.14
N GLY A 218 -8.16 -14.97 36.50
CA GLY A 218 -8.65 -16.17 35.83
C GLY A 218 -7.62 -16.84 34.91
N PRO A 219 -8.04 -17.67 33.97
CA PRO A 219 -7.13 -18.30 33.03
C PRO A 219 -6.52 -17.27 32.07
N GLY A 220 -5.19 -17.33 31.93
CA GLY A 220 -4.45 -16.51 30.98
C GLY A 220 -4.56 -17.03 29.54
N ILE A 221 -4.41 -16.14 28.56
CA ILE A 221 -4.48 -16.51 27.11
C ILE A 221 -3.33 -17.44 26.70
N TYR A 222 -2.22 -17.46 27.40
CA TYR A 222 -1.11 -18.40 27.16
C TYR A 222 -1.08 -19.58 28.13
N GLY A 223 -2.14 -19.79 28.89
CA GLY A 223 -2.21 -20.74 30.00
C GLY A 223 -1.85 -20.10 31.33
N GLY A 224 -1.90 -20.91 32.42
CA GLY A 224 -1.66 -20.40 33.77
C GLY A 224 -2.80 -19.53 34.30
N THR A 225 -2.52 -18.81 35.40
CA THR A 225 -3.48 -17.91 36.07
C THR A 225 -2.94 -16.49 36.02
N VAL A 226 -3.80 -15.54 35.72
CA VAL A 226 -3.51 -14.10 35.65
C VAL A 226 -4.35 -13.34 36.68
N SER A 227 -3.91 -12.12 36.98
CA SER A 227 -4.61 -11.18 37.85
C SER A 227 -5.33 -10.11 37.06
N ALA A 228 -6.34 -9.48 37.66
CA ALA A 228 -6.92 -8.26 37.09
C ALA A 228 -5.85 -7.18 36.97
N GLY A 229 -5.79 -6.54 35.80
CA GLY A 229 -4.79 -5.50 35.49
C GLY A 229 -3.51 -6.02 34.83
N ASP A 230 -3.29 -7.35 34.77
CA ASP A 230 -2.19 -7.90 33.98
C ASP A 230 -2.41 -7.61 32.47
N PRO A 231 -1.37 -7.33 31.70
CA PRO A 231 -1.49 -7.15 30.26
C PRO A 231 -1.81 -8.48 29.55
N TYR A 232 -2.53 -8.41 28.42
CA TYR A 232 -2.78 -9.62 27.61
C TYR A 232 -1.50 -10.15 26.96
N ILE A 233 -0.61 -9.27 26.50
CA ILE A 233 0.65 -9.66 25.84
C ILE A 233 1.74 -9.84 26.88
N ASP A 234 2.36 -11.01 26.88
CA ASP A 234 3.55 -11.32 27.68
C ASP A 234 4.74 -11.58 26.76
N THR A 235 5.67 -10.62 26.71
CA THR A 235 6.86 -10.70 25.84
C THR A 235 7.83 -11.80 26.25
N ALA A 236 7.79 -12.28 27.50
CA ALA A 236 8.57 -13.45 27.91
C ALA A 236 8.07 -14.73 27.22
N ILE A 237 6.82 -14.74 26.77
CA ILE A 237 6.21 -15.88 26.08
C ILE A 237 6.32 -15.70 24.55
N VAL A 238 5.89 -14.57 24.02
CA VAL A 238 5.72 -14.38 22.56
C VAL A 238 6.79 -13.49 21.92
N GLY A 239 7.74 -12.99 22.70
CA GLY A 239 8.74 -12.03 22.21
C GLY A 239 8.20 -10.61 22.10
N ASP A 240 9.04 -9.69 21.64
CA ASP A 240 8.67 -8.30 21.39
C ASP A 240 7.93 -8.14 20.03
N TRP A 241 7.51 -6.91 19.71
CA TRP A 241 6.79 -6.59 18.48
C TRP A 241 7.64 -6.77 17.21
N ASP A 242 8.97 -6.80 17.34
CA ASP A 242 9.89 -7.12 16.24
C ASP A 242 10.11 -8.63 16.08
N GLY A 243 9.57 -9.45 16.98
CA GLY A 243 9.68 -10.91 16.96
C GLY A 243 10.99 -11.42 17.55
N TYR A 244 11.59 -10.68 18.48
CA TYR A 244 12.77 -11.12 19.26
C TYR A 244 12.39 -11.44 20.70
N GLY A 245 13.19 -12.28 21.35
CA GLY A 245 12.91 -12.75 22.72
C GLY A 245 11.77 -13.76 22.78
N GLY A 246 11.40 -14.20 23.97
CA GLY A 246 10.35 -15.20 24.19
C GLY A 246 10.61 -16.53 23.47
N GLU A 247 11.86 -16.91 23.31
CA GLU A 247 12.30 -17.98 22.42
C GLU A 247 11.78 -19.36 22.87
N ALA A 248 11.23 -20.10 21.93
CA ALA A 248 10.75 -21.46 22.14
C ALA A 248 11.91 -22.44 22.33
N THR A 249 11.81 -23.35 23.28
CA THR A 249 12.73 -24.48 23.39
C THR A 249 12.37 -25.54 22.36
N ILE A 250 13.27 -25.78 21.42
CA ILE A 250 13.09 -26.78 20.35
C ILE A 250 13.55 -28.15 20.87
N THR A 251 12.66 -29.14 20.81
CA THR A 251 12.89 -30.52 21.29
C THR A 251 13.21 -31.50 20.17
N GLY A 252 13.00 -31.09 18.90
CA GLY A 252 13.24 -31.96 17.74
C GLY A 252 12.58 -31.39 16.49
N THR A 253 12.43 -32.25 15.49
CA THR A 253 11.78 -31.95 14.22
C THR A 253 10.66 -32.96 13.96
N SER A 254 9.50 -32.48 13.55
CA SER A 254 8.38 -33.34 13.16
C SER A 254 8.75 -34.20 11.95
N THR A 255 8.57 -35.50 12.03
CA THR A 255 8.78 -36.43 10.93
C THR A 255 7.71 -36.32 9.85
N VAL A 256 6.59 -35.66 10.14
CA VAL A 256 5.46 -35.47 9.22
C VAL A 256 5.60 -34.16 8.44
N THR A 257 5.91 -33.06 9.14
CA THR A 257 5.92 -31.71 8.56
C THR A 257 7.32 -31.18 8.26
N GLY A 258 8.36 -31.78 8.86
CA GLY A 258 9.72 -31.23 8.80
C GLY A 258 9.93 -29.96 9.63
N LEU A 259 8.93 -29.52 10.38
CA LEU A 259 8.99 -28.28 11.18
C LEU A 259 9.48 -28.57 12.61
N PRO A 260 10.03 -27.57 13.33
CA PRO A 260 10.42 -27.71 14.72
C PRO A 260 9.27 -28.11 15.62
N LEU A 261 9.56 -28.98 16.58
CA LEU A 261 8.70 -29.30 17.72
C LEU A 261 9.17 -28.46 18.89
N ILE A 262 8.26 -27.76 19.56
CA ILE A 262 8.59 -26.94 20.73
C ILE A 262 8.12 -27.58 22.04
N ASP A 263 8.84 -27.31 23.12
CA ASP A 263 8.48 -27.75 24.47
C ASP A 263 7.46 -26.78 25.09
N LEU A 264 6.21 -27.18 25.09
CA LEU A 264 5.11 -26.39 25.70
C LEU A 264 5.15 -26.30 27.22
N THR A 265 6.04 -27.04 27.89
CA THR A 265 6.24 -26.92 29.35
C THR A 265 7.14 -25.74 29.70
N GLN A 266 7.91 -25.24 28.73
CA GLN A 266 8.72 -24.04 28.86
C GLN A 266 7.90 -22.78 28.53
N THR A 267 8.42 -21.61 28.93
CA THR A 267 7.67 -20.35 28.80
C THR A 267 7.60 -19.85 27.34
N GLY A 268 8.73 -19.83 26.67
CA GLY A 268 8.84 -19.21 25.34
C GLY A 268 8.06 -19.93 24.24
N ARG A 269 7.49 -19.18 23.32
CA ARG A 269 6.71 -19.65 22.17
C ARG A 269 7.17 -19.05 20.84
N ASN A 270 8.09 -18.09 20.85
CA ASN A 270 8.53 -17.39 19.66
C ASN A 270 9.72 -18.10 18.99
N ILE A 271 9.74 -18.07 17.67
CA ILE A 271 10.89 -18.48 16.84
C ILE A 271 11.33 -17.27 16.03
N PRO A 272 12.40 -16.57 16.44
CA PRO A 272 12.89 -15.39 15.72
C PRO A 272 13.28 -15.72 14.28
N ASN A 273 12.86 -14.85 13.32
CA ASN A 273 13.14 -15.02 11.90
C ASN A 273 13.98 -13.85 11.39
N HIS A 274 15.04 -14.15 10.64
CA HIS A 274 15.91 -13.17 9.96
C HIS A 274 16.46 -12.08 10.89
N ALA A 275 16.98 -12.48 12.05
CA ALA A 275 17.56 -11.59 13.03
C ALA A 275 18.68 -10.73 12.44
N GLY A 276 18.76 -9.44 12.85
CA GLY A 276 19.79 -8.51 12.43
C GLY A 276 19.56 -7.83 11.08
N VAL A 277 18.47 -8.16 10.36
CA VAL A 277 18.06 -7.43 9.15
C VAL A 277 17.06 -6.35 9.55
N PRO A 278 17.20 -5.08 9.09
CA PRO A 278 16.22 -4.01 9.39
C PRO A 278 14.83 -4.31 8.83
N SER A 279 13.81 -3.86 9.55
CA SER A 279 12.40 -4.02 9.16
C SER A 279 11.68 -2.70 8.88
N ASP A 280 12.38 -1.57 8.78
CA ASP A 280 11.81 -0.28 8.38
C ASP A 280 11.16 -0.31 6.99
N VAL A 281 10.16 0.54 6.77
CA VAL A 281 9.41 0.64 5.51
C VAL A 281 9.21 2.10 5.11
N ASN A 282 8.98 2.34 3.82
CA ASN A 282 8.91 3.69 3.25
C ASN A 282 7.47 4.24 3.15
N LEU A 283 6.48 3.38 3.14
CA LEU A 283 5.08 3.74 2.96
C LEU A 283 4.17 2.63 3.47
N VAL A 284 3.05 3.00 4.07
CA VAL A 284 1.98 2.08 4.46
C VAL A 284 0.68 2.43 3.74
N ILE A 285 0.02 1.42 3.19
CA ILE A 285 -1.25 1.54 2.49
C ILE A 285 -2.27 0.64 3.20
N ASN A 286 -3.35 1.24 3.66
CA ASN A 286 -4.40 0.57 4.42
C ASN A 286 -5.73 0.58 3.67
N LEU A 287 -6.34 -0.59 3.50
CA LEU A 287 -7.67 -0.78 2.92
C LEU A 287 -8.61 -1.37 3.97
N GLY A 288 -9.47 -0.56 4.58
CA GLY A 288 -10.49 -1.04 5.51
C GLY A 288 -9.96 -1.60 6.83
N GLY A 289 -8.74 -1.24 7.23
CA GLY A 289 -8.23 -1.55 8.57
C GLY A 289 -8.42 -0.39 9.54
N ALA A 290 -8.01 -0.60 10.79
CA ALA A 290 -8.01 0.41 11.83
C ALA A 290 -6.78 0.28 12.72
N LEU A 291 -6.43 1.39 13.38
CA LEU A 291 -5.35 1.47 14.35
C LEU A 291 -5.85 0.98 15.72
N GLY A 292 -5.19 0.00 16.31
CA GLY A 292 -5.59 -0.63 17.57
C GLY A 292 -5.71 0.35 18.74
N ASP A 293 -4.80 1.32 18.83
CA ASP A 293 -4.92 2.49 19.69
C ASP A 293 -4.36 3.74 19.02
N SER A 294 -5.06 4.85 19.15
CA SER A 294 -4.61 6.13 18.60
C SER A 294 -3.33 6.68 19.26
N ALA A 295 -2.99 6.20 20.44
CA ALA A 295 -1.77 6.58 21.15
C ALA A 295 -0.50 5.89 20.59
N TRP A 296 -0.65 4.86 19.74
CA TRP A 296 0.50 4.22 19.11
C TRP A 296 1.13 5.11 18.02
N ALA A 297 0.30 5.89 17.31
CA ALA A 297 0.81 6.72 16.22
C ALA A 297 1.61 7.92 16.75
N SER A 298 2.80 8.08 16.25
CA SER A 298 3.79 9.09 16.67
C SER A 298 4.41 9.82 15.48
N SER A 299 5.20 10.87 15.76
CA SER A 299 6.02 11.52 14.73
C SER A 299 7.21 10.61 14.38
N GLY A 300 7.43 10.39 13.10
CA GLY A 300 8.48 9.52 12.59
C GLY A 300 7.97 8.20 12.00
N ASP A 301 6.68 7.88 12.19
CA ASP A 301 6.05 6.76 11.51
C ASP A 301 6.12 6.95 9.99
N ALA A 302 6.18 5.87 9.23
CA ALA A 302 6.14 5.94 7.78
C ALA A 302 4.82 6.60 7.30
N PRO A 303 4.85 7.35 6.19
CA PRO A 303 3.65 7.98 5.63
C PRO A 303 2.57 6.94 5.31
N THR A 304 1.30 7.33 5.44
CA THR A 304 0.16 6.44 5.28
C THR A 304 -0.84 6.92 4.23
N ILE A 305 -1.34 5.97 3.42
CA ILE A 305 -2.48 6.15 2.52
C ILE A 305 -3.59 5.23 3.01
N SER A 306 -4.82 5.73 3.11
CA SER A 306 -5.96 4.93 3.58
C SER A 306 -7.11 4.94 2.60
N PHE A 307 -7.76 3.78 2.48
CA PHE A 307 -9.03 3.58 1.79
C PHE A 307 -10.02 3.02 2.79
N HIS A 308 -11.24 3.55 2.81
CA HIS A 308 -12.22 3.08 3.77
C HIS A 308 -13.63 3.23 3.25
N SER A 309 -14.44 2.21 3.48
CA SER A 309 -15.89 2.26 3.27
C SER A 309 -16.56 2.96 4.45
N ARG A 310 -17.42 3.96 4.20
CA ARG A 310 -18.04 4.74 5.29
C ARG A 310 -18.78 3.87 6.32
N TYR A 311 -19.38 2.79 5.88
CA TYR A 311 -20.18 1.87 6.69
C TYR A 311 -19.51 0.50 6.82
N ASP A 312 -18.18 0.49 6.92
CA ASP A 312 -17.44 -0.73 7.20
C ASP A 312 -17.90 -1.30 8.55
N PHE A 313 -18.23 -2.58 8.53
CA PHE A 313 -18.72 -3.28 9.71
C PHE A 313 -17.58 -3.80 10.59
N PHE A 314 -16.45 -4.20 9.98
CA PHE A 314 -15.30 -4.82 10.68
C PHE A 314 -14.32 -3.79 11.22
N ALA A 315 -14.33 -2.58 10.63
CA ALA A 315 -13.50 -1.48 11.08
C ALA A 315 -14.31 -0.17 11.08
N PRO A 316 -14.43 0.53 12.20
CA PRO A 316 -15.10 1.82 12.23
C PRO A 316 -14.35 2.85 11.39
N TYR A 317 -15.05 3.70 10.65
CA TYR A 317 -14.45 4.78 9.85
C TYR A 317 -13.73 5.83 10.72
N TYR A 318 -14.34 6.21 11.85
CA TYR A 318 -13.77 7.14 12.83
C TYR A 318 -13.18 6.37 14.03
N ARG A 319 -13.82 6.40 15.16
CA ARG A 319 -13.51 5.65 16.36
C ARG A 319 -14.73 4.80 16.71
N GLY A 320 -14.54 3.56 17.11
CA GLY A 320 -15.66 2.71 17.47
C GLY A 320 -15.26 1.30 17.84
N MET A 321 -16.27 0.50 18.23
CA MET A 321 -16.12 -0.90 18.61
C MET A 321 -15.99 -1.78 17.36
N VAL A 322 -14.99 -2.64 17.36
CA VAL A 322 -14.87 -3.73 16.40
C VAL A 322 -15.84 -4.84 16.79
N ASN A 323 -16.66 -5.30 15.83
CA ASN A 323 -17.55 -6.43 16.00
C ASN A 323 -17.20 -7.51 14.97
N VAL A 324 -17.09 -8.77 15.42
CA VAL A 324 -16.82 -9.90 14.52
C VAL A 324 -18.07 -10.78 14.44
N PRO A 325 -18.62 -11.01 13.23
CA PRO A 325 -19.74 -11.91 13.04
C PRO A 325 -19.26 -13.36 12.98
N ILE A 326 -19.85 -14.23 13.81
CA ILE A 326 -19.58 -15.67 13.82
C ILE A 326 -20.92 -16.39 13.94
N ALA A 327 -21.22 -17.25 12.98
CA ALA A 327 -22.45 -18.04 12.95
C ALA A 327 -23.72 -17.19 13.17
N GLY A 328 -23.75 -15.97 12.60
CA GLY A 328 -24.89 -15.05 12.67
C GLY A 328 -24.99 -14.22 13.95
N ALA A 329 -24.08 -14.40 14.93
CA ALA A 329 -23.98 -13.56 16.12
C ALA A 329 -22.85 -12.55 16.00
N PHE A 330 -23.00 -11.37 16.63
CA PHE A 330 -21.99 -10.31 16.65
C PHE A 330 -21.29 -10.27 17.99
N PHE A 331 -19.98 -10.37 17.95
CA PHE A 331 -19.14 -10.38 19.15
C PHE A 331 -18.31 -9.08 19.21
N PRO A 332 -18.60 -8.17 20.17
CA PRO A 332 -17.78 -6.99 20.38
C PRO A 332 -16.38 -7.40 20.89
N VAL A 333 -15.34 -6.77 20.34
CA VAL A 333 -13.95 -7.07 20.67
C VAL A 333 -13.33 -5.90 21.42
N VAL A 334 -12.95 -4.85 20.72
CA VAL A 334 -12.20 -3.72 21.27
C VAL A 334 -12.54 -2.42 20.51
N GLU A 335 -12.45 -1.29 21.21
CA GLU A 335 -12.53 0.02 20.56
C GLU A 335 -11.20 0.35 19.86
N VAL A 336 -11.29 0.84 18.62
CA VAL A 336 -10.16 1.18 17.77
C VAL A 336 -10.33 2.55 17.11
N ALA A 337 -9.24 3.11 16.58
CA ALA A 337 -9.25 4.31 15.78
C ALA A 337 -9.28 3.94 14.29
N GLY A 338 -10.38 4.25 13.62
CA GLY A 338 -10.54 3.96 12.19
C GLY A 338 -9.65 4.81 11.29
N SER A 339 -9.67 4.50 9.99
CA SER A 339 -8.76 5.08 8.99
C SER A 339 -8.81 6.61 8.94
N HIS A 340 -9.99 7.24 9.14
CA HIS A 340 -10.08 8.70 9.18
C HIS A 340 -9.32 9.29 10.38
N THR A 341 -9.47 8.68 11.55
CA THR A 341 -8.76 9.12 12.76
C THR A 341 -7.26 8.91 12.62
N ALA A 342 -6.83 7.76 12.08
CA ALA A 342 -5.43 7.46 11.82
C ALA A 342 -4.82 8.44 10.80
N ALA A 343 -5.50 8.71 9.68
CA ALA A 343 -5.05 9.70 8.70
C ALA A 343 -4.90 11.11 9.31
N LYS A 344 -5.87 11.52 10.15
CA LYS A 344 -5.79 12.80 10.86
C LYS A 344 -4.55 12.89 11.75
N ILE A 345 -4.23 11.82 12.49
CA ILE A 345 -3.05 11.79 13.37
C ILE A 345 -1.77 11.87 12.52
N SER A 346 -1.61 11.03 11.50
CA SER A 346 -0.45 11.06 10.60
C SER A 346 -0.25 12.41 9.93
N ASN A 347 -1.33 13.10 9.55
CA ASN A 347 -1.25 14.44 8.96
C ASN A 347 -0.78 15.49 9.99
N ILE A 348 -1.31 15.45 11.23
CA ILE A 348 -0.92 16.37 12.30
C ILE A 348 0.52 16.14 12.77
N SER A 349 0.96 14.87 12.84
CA SER A 349 2.33 14.50 13.21
C SER A 349 3.36 14.81 12.12
N GLY A 350 2.91 15.23 10.93
CA GLY A 350 3.79 15.55 9.80
C GLY A 350 4.28 14.33 9.00
N ASN A 351 3.91 13.11 9.36
CA ASN A 351 4.36 11.87 8.71
C ASN A 351 4.00 11.82 7.22
N ASN A 352 2.85 12.40 6.84
CA ASN A 352 2.37 12.42 5.46
C ASN A 352 2.91 13.60 4.61
N THR A 353 3.78 14.43 5.15
CA THR A 353 4.30 15.63 4.43
C THR A 353 4.99 15.25 3.11
N VAL A 354 5.69 14.11 3.08
CA VAL A 354 6.37 13.60 1.88
C VAL A 354 5.40 13.33 0.73
N LEU A 355 4.15 12.99 1.01
CA LEU A 355 3.15 12.67 -0.01
C LEU A 355 2.62 13.94 -0.70
N ALA A 356 2.67 15.12 -0.04
CA ALA A 356 2.24 16.42 -0.56
C ALA A 356 0.90 16.36 -1.32
N SER A 357 -0.11 15.66 -0.76
CA SER A 357 -1.34 15.31 -1.48
C SER A 357 -2.33 16.46 -1.62
N SER A 358 -2.19 17.51 -0.82
CA SER A 358 -3.03 18.72 -0.88
C SER A 358 -2.98 19.43 -2.23
N THR A 359 -1.86 19.31 -2.92
CA THR A 359 -1.63 19.93 -4.24
C THR A 359 -2.02 19.03 -5.42
N MET A 360 -2.38 17.77 -5.17
CA MET A 360 -2.79 16.85 -6.23
C MET A 360 -4.16 17.21 -6.78
N MET A 361 -4.23 17.42 -8.10
CA MET A 361 -5.44 17.86 -8.82
C MET A 361 -6.07 16.74 -9.67
N ASP A 362 -5.55 15.50 -9.58
CA ASP A 362 -6.17 14.38 -10.24
C ASP A 362 -7.61 14.15 -9.73
N PRO A 363 -8.50 13.55 -10.55
CA PRO A 363 -9.92 13.43 -10.21
C PRO A 363 -10.18 12.67 -8.90
N HIS A 364 -9.32 11.67 -8.56
CA HIS A 364 -9.48 10.88 -7.35
C HIS A 364 -9.07 11.67 -6.10
N SER A 365 -7.99 12.45 -6.17
CA SER A 365 -7.55 13.32 -5.06
C SER A 365 -8.56 14.44 -4.80
N VAL A 366 -9.10 15.07 -5.85
CA VAL A 366 -10.16 16.08 -5.71
C VAL A 366 -11.40 15.47 -5.08
N LYS A 367 -11.85 14.29 -5.57
CA LYS A 367 -13.02 13.58 -5.02
C LYS A 367 -12.82 13.18 -3.56
N ALA A 368 -11.64 12.72 -3.19
CA ALA A 368 -11.33 12.34 -1.80
C ALA A 368 -11.42 13.54 -0.85
N ARG A 369 -10.85 14.69 -1.22
CA ARG A 369 -10.92 15.92 -0.42
C ARG A 369 -12.33 16.48 -0.29
N SER A 370 -13.12 16.42 -1.37
CA SER A 370 -14.51 16.94 -1.39
C SER A 370 -15.54 16.00 -0.80
N ASN A 371 -15.14 14.82 -0.30
CA ASN A 371 -16.05 13.84 0.25
C ASN A 371 -16.68 14.34 1.57
N SER A 372 -18.00 14.35 1.65
CA SER A 372 -18.75 14.87 2.81
C SER A 372 -18.50 14.12 4.12
N TYR A 373 -18.05 12.87 4.06
CA TYR A 373 -17.64 12.09 5.25
C TYR A 373 -16.20 12.36 5.66
N ASN A 374 -15.40 13.00 4.83
CA ASN A 374 -14.02 13.38 5.15
C ASN A 374 -14.00 14.68 5.98
N ILE A 375 -14.49 14.61 7.22
CA ILE A 375 -14.60 15.76 8.11
C ILE A 375 -13.20 16.35 8.37
N GLY A 376 -13.07 17.67 8.15
CA GLY A 376 -11.80 18.37 8.27
C GLY A 376 -10.84 18.15 7.09
N ASN A 377 -11.36 17.66 5.97
CA ASN A 377 -10.62 17.49 4.71
C ASN A 377 -9.29 16.79 4.90
N GLN A 378 -9.29 15.65 5.60
CA GLN A 378 -8.07 14.89 5.84
C GLN A 378 -7.46 14.44 4.52
N GLU A 379 -6.14 14.59 4.42
CA GLU A 379 -5.37 14.14 3.28
C GLU A 379 -5.01 12.66 3.38
N ASN A 380 -4.71 12.08 2.24
CA ASN A 380 -4.27 10.68 2.12
C ASN A 380 -5.29 9.65 2.61
N ILE A 381 -6.57 10.00 2.61
CA ILE A 381 -7.68 9.08 2.80
C ILE A 381 -8.69 9.18 1.65
N TYR A 382 -9.03 8.05 1.06
CA TYR A 382 -10.11 7.92 0.07
C TYR A 382 -11.29 7.20 0.69
N THR A 383 -12.43 7.89 0.80
CA THR A 383 -13.65 7.33 1.37
C THR A 383 -14.59 6.86 0.28
N PHE A 384 -14.97 5.59 0.32
CA PHE A 384 -16.03 5.04 -0.53
C PHE A 384 -17.39 5.29 0.12
N ASN A 385 -18.26 6.02 -0.60
CA ASN A 385 -19.61 6.34 -0.16
C ASN A 385 -20.56 5.15 -0.43
N MET A 386 -20.39 4.08 0.35
CA MET A 386 -21.30 2.94 0.31
C MET A 386 -22.61 3.31 1.04
N LEU A 387 -23.71 2.71 0.62
CA LEU A 387 -24.95 2.76 1.39
C LEU A 387 -24.84 1.92 2.66
N PRO A 388 -25.63 2.23 3.72
CA PRO A 388 -25.68 1.38 4.89
C PRO A 388 -26.02 -0.08 4.52
N PRO A 389 -25.45 -1.09 5.22
CA PRO A 389 -25.75 -2.49 4.99
C PRO A 389 -27.26 -2.78 5.15
N ASN A 390 -27.79 -3.60 4.27
CA ASN A 390 -29.16 -4.13 4.35
C ASN A 390 -29.19 -5.55 3.74
N LEU A 391 -30.37 -6.17 3.64
CA LEU A 391 -30.50 -7.52 3.08
C LEU A 391 -30.05 -7.63 1.61
N ALA A 392 -30.18 -6.55 0.82
CA ALA A 392 -29.72 -6.51 -0.57
C ALA A 392 -28.23 -6.13 -0.69
N MET A 393 -27.65 -5.54 0.35
CA MET A 393 -26.25 -5.15 0.41
C MET A 393 -25.65 -5.60 1.76
N PRO A 394 -25.18 -6.85 1.85
CA PRO A 394 -24.61 -7.41 3.05
C PRO A 394 -23.37 -6.63 3.54
N PHE A 395 -23.06 -6.72 4.83
CA PHE A 395 -21.91 -6.02 5.42
C PHE A 395 -20.56 -6.38 4.78
N LEU A 396 -20.40 -7.59 4.23
CA LEU A 396 -19.18 -7.97 3.49
C LEU A 396 -18.94 -7.09 2.26
N VAL A 397 -20.00 -6.75 1.50
CA VAL A 397 -19.90 -5.85 0.34
C VAL A 397 -19.48 -4.45 0.78
N ASN A 398 -20.04 -3.97 1.89
CA ASN A 398 -19.70 -2.64 2.41
C ASN A 398 -18.30 -2.53 2.96
N SER A 399 -17.79 -3.59 3.58
CA SER A 399 -16.47 -3.57 4.22
C SER A 399 -15.33 -3.86 3.25
N ASN A 400 -15.56 -4.75 2.28
CA ASN A 400 -14.53 -5.18 1.33
C ASN A 400 -15.05 -5.14 -0.12
N PRO A 401 -15.36 -3.97 -0.68
CA PRO A 401 -15.96 -3.87 -2.01
C PRO A 401 -15.00 -4.28 -3.13
N TRP A 402 -13.73 -4.35 -2.84
CA TRP A 402 -12.64 -4.78 -3.73
C TRP A 402 -12.40 -6.29 -3.75
N ASP A 403 -13.02 -7.06 -2.84
CA ASP A 403 -12.85 -8.51 -2.78
C ASP A 403 -13.98 -9.27 -3.48
N TRP A 404 -13.62 -10.39 -4.08
CA TRP A 404 -14.54 -11.44 -4.55
C TRP A 404 -13.88 -12.79 -4.34
N TRP A 405 -14.64 -13.89 -4.41
CA TRP A 405 -14.08 -15.23 -4.33
C TRP A 405 -14.65 -16.14 -5.41
N ASP A 406 -13.94 -17.21 -5.76
CA ASP A 406 -14.37 -18.20 -6.72
C ASP A 406 -15.45 -19.11 -6.09
N ALA A 407 -16.61 -19.18 -6.73
CA ALA A 407 -17.70 -20.09 -6.31
C ALA A 407 -17.34 -21.58 -6.43
N ASN A 408 -16.27 -21.91 -7.14
CA ASN A 408 -15.76 -23.28 -7.26
C ASN A 408 -14.69 -23.63 -6.19
N ASP A 409 -14.27 -22.67 -5.35
CA ASP A 409 -13.36 -22.95 -4.25
C ASP A 409 -14.06 -23.86 -3.22
N PRO A 410 -13.53 -25.06 -2.94
CA PRO A 410 -14.14 -26.04 -2.03
C PRO A 410 -14.40 -25.50 -0.63
N LEU A 411 -13.58 -24.55 -0.14
CA LEU A 411 -13.74 -23.94 1.20
C LEU A 411 -14.84 -22.91 1.24
N THR A 412 -15.19 -22.29 0.11
CA THR A 412 -16.10 -21.14 0.06
C THR A 412 -17.31 -21.38 -0.84
N ALA A 413 -17.39 -22.50 -1.55
CA ALA A 413 -18.46 -22.83 -2.50
C ALA A 413 -19.87 -22.75 -1.89
N SER A 414 -20.02 -23.01 -0.59
CA SER A 414 -21.29 -22.89 0.12
C SER A 414 -21.66 -21.47 0.55
N GLN A 415 -20.75 -20.52 0.41
CA GLN A 415 -20.94 -19.14 0.85
C GLN A 415 -21.43 -18.28 -0.33
N ALA A 416 -22.44 -17.44 -0.08
CA ALA A 416 -22.90 -16.50 -1.09
C ALA A 416 -21.79 -15.48 -1.41
N ASN A 417 -21.44 -15.34 -2.69
CA ASN A 417 -20.52 -14.32 -3.15
C ASN A 417 -21.30 -13.04 -3.49
N PRO A 418 -21.31 -12.03 -2.60
CA PRO A 418 -22.09 -10.83 -2.80
C PRO A 418 -21.44 -9.87 -3.80
N ASN A 419 -20.15 -10.02 -4.07
CA ASN A 419 -19.40 -9.14 -4.96
C ASN A 419 -19.25 -9.75 -6.35
N ILE A 420 -19.49 -8.94 -7.38
CA ILE A 420 -19.22 -9.31 -8.76
C ILE A 420 -17.80 -8.87 -9.10
N LYS A 421 -17.00 -9.74 -9.68
CA LYS A 421 -15.60 -9.46 -10.04
C LYS A 421 -15.43 -8.10 -10.75
N ALA A 422 -16.27 -7.83 -11.76
CA ALA A 422 -16.20 -6.57 -12.52
C ALA A 422 -16.41 -5.32 -11.64
N GLN A 423 -17.28 -5.42 -10.64
CA GLN A 423 -17.51 -4.33 -9.69
C GLN A 423 -16.31 -4.17 -8.75
N SER A 424 -15.79 -5.27 -8.18
CA SER A 424 -14.60 -5.24 -7.32
C SER A 424 -13.38 -4.69 -8.06
N MET A 425 -13.19 -5.07 -9.33
CA MET A 425 -12.14 -4.51 -10.17
C MET A 425 -12.24 -2.98 -10.31
N SER A 426 -13.45 -2.39 -10.40
CA SER A 426 -13.62 -0.94 -10.47
C SER A 426 -13.22 -0.21 -9.17
N TYR A 427 -13.40 -0.87 -8.01
CA TYR A 427 -12.87 -0.36 -6.75
C TYR A 427 -11.34 -0.44 -6.71
N ILE A 428 -10.76 -1.54 -7.19
CA ILE A 428 -9.31 -1.69 -7.32
C ILE A 428 -8.72 -0.64 -8.27
N ASP A 429 -9.41 -0.33 -9.40
CA ASP A 429 -9.00 0.76 -10.29
C ASP A 429 -8.86 2.08 -9.54
N THR A 430 -9.84 2.40 -8.69
CA THR A 430 -9.81 3.60 -7.84
C THR A 430 -8.68 3.54 -6.81
N VAL A 431 -8.46 2.39 -6.18
CA VAL A 431 -7.35 2.18 -5.22
C VAL A 431 -6.01 2.42 -5.90
N MET A 432 -5.78 1.83 -7.06
CA MET A 432 -4.54 2.00 -7.80
C MET A 432 -4.35 3.45 -8.28
N ALA A 433 -5.39 4.06 -8.86
CA ALA A 433 -5.33 5.43 -9.36
C ALA A 433 -5.03 6.46 -8.25
N TYR A 434 -5.51 6.24 -7.03
CA TYR A 434 -5.22 7.10 -5.88
C TYR A 434 -3.85 6.80 -5.25
N THR A 435 -3.42 5.52 -5.25
CA THR A 435 -2.16 5.08 -4.65
C THR A 435 -0.94 5.47 -5.48
N ILE A 436 -0.96 5.21 -6.79
CA ILE A 436 0.22 5.32 -7.65
C ILE A 436 0.88 6.71 -7.62
N PRO A 437 0.16 7.83 -7.72
CA PRO A 437 0.78 9.16 -7.62
C PRO A 437 1.46 9.41 -6.26
N ARG A 438 0.88 8.92 -5.17
CA ARG A 438 1.43 9.05 -3.81
C ARG A 438 2.64 8.16 -3.59
N LEU A 439 2.57 6.92 -4.08
CA LEU A 439 3.71 6.00 -4.08
C LEU A 439 4.88 6.59 -4.87
N GLY A 440 4.61 7.21 -6.03
CA GLY A 440 5.63 7.94 -6.79
C GLY A 440 6.29 9.07 -5.99
N LYS A 441 5.54 9.83 -5.18
CA LYS A 441 6.12 10.85 -4.29
C LYS A 441 7.00 10.24 -3.20
N ALA A 442 6.57 9.16 -2.56
CA ALA A 442 7.39 8.44 -1.58
C ALA A 442 8.67 7.88 -2.22
N MET A 443 8.57 7.34 -3.43
CA MET A 443 9.72 6.86 -4.21
C MET A 443 10.67 8.00 -4.58
N ASN A 444 10.17 9.15 -5.02
CA ASN A 444 11.00 10.32 -5.34
C ASN A 444 11.76 10.82 -4.10
N ALA A 445 11.12 10.81 -2.92
CA ALA A 445 11.78 11.14 -1.66
C ALA A 445 12.88 10.13 -1.29
N ALA A 446 12.76 8.89 -1.73
CA ALA A 446 13.77 7.83 -1.58
C ALA A 446 14.82 7.82 -2.72
N GLY A 447 14.79 8.80 -3.63
CA GLY A 447 15.80 8.97 -4.69
C GLY A 447 15.45 8.35 -6.05
N TYR A 448 14.25 7.80 -6.23
CA TYR A 448 13.78 7.39 -7.55
C TYR A 448 13.36 8.60 -8.40
N SER A 449 13.39 8.45 -9.70
CA SER A 449 12.80 9.42 -10.64
C SER A 449 11.51 8.85 -11.20
N VAL A 450 10.42 8.99 -10.45
CA VAL A 450 9.09 8.46 -10.80
C VAL A 450 8.14 9.62 -11.09
N GLY A 451 7.49 9.56 -12.24
CA GLY A 451 6.56 10.60 -12.68
C GLY A 451 7.29 11.83 -13.23
N ALA A 452 6.72 12.47 -14.23
CA ALA A 452 6.95 13.91 -14.34
C ALA A 452 6.37 14.52 -13.06
N GLU A 453 7.14 15.32 -12.32
CA GLU A 453 6.54 16.18 -11.30
C GLU A 453 5.27 16.79 -11.91
N GLU A 454 4.09 16.57 -11.31
CA GLU A 454 2.92 17.37 -11.64
C GLU A 454 3.32 18.81 -11.31
N ILE A 455 3.78 19.49 -12.33
CA ILE A 455 4.06 20.91 -12.24
C ILE A 455 2.72 21.54 -11.89
N PRO A 456 2.59 22.24 -10.75
CA PRO A 456 1.38 22.97 -10.42
C PRO A 456 0.99 23.75 -11.66
N ASP A 457 -0.28 23.71 -12.03
CA ASP A 457 -0.77 24.30 -13.29
C ASP A 457 -0.52 25.81 -13.27
N PHE A 458 0.69 26.21 -13.66
CA PHE A 458 1.04 27.58 -13.96
C PHE A 458 1.09 27.73 -15.46
N ASN A 459 0.34 28.67 -15.94
CA ASN A 459 0.19 28.85 -17.37
C ASN A 459 1.43 29.54 -17.94
N ILE A 460 2.22 28.81 -18.74
CA ILE A 460 3.28 29.40 -19.56
C ILE A 460 2.74 29.57 -20.98
N LEU A 461 2.75 30.79 -21.44
CA LEU A 461 2.41 31.15 -22.81
C LEU A 461 3.68 31.55 -23.56
N ILE A 462 3.84 31.04 -24.75
CA ILE A 462 4.86 31.49 -25.71
C ILE A 462 4.13 32.08 -26.93
N SER A 463 4.30 33.37 -27.17
CA SER A 463 3.63 34.07 -28.26
C SER A 463 4.53 35.13 -28.88
N PRO A 464 4.55 35.24 -30.23
CA PRO A 464 3.92 34.35 -31.18
C PRO A 464 4.63 32.99 -31.28
N ASN A 465 3.86 31.94 -31.49
CA ASN A 465 4.35 30.60 -31.80
C ASN A 465 3.47 30.02 -32.93
N PRO A 466 3.95 29.93 -34.17
CA PRO A 466 5.34 30.10 -34.64
C PRO A 466 5.89 31.54 -34.52
N SER A 467 7.22 31.60 -34.24
CA SER A 467 7.98 32.85 -34.13
C SER A 467 8.71 33.15 -35.42
N SER A 468 8.78 34.44 -35.82
CA SER A 468 9.56 34.89 -36.98
C SER A 468 10.74 35.78 -36.61
N TYR A 469 10.64 36.52 -35.52
CA TYR A 469 11.68 37.47 -35.09
C TYR A 469 11.99 37.31 -33.61
N SER A 470 10.99 37.38 -32.77
CA SER A 470 11.07 37.16 -31.33
C SER A 470 9.85 36.42 -30.82
N CYS A 471 9.93 35.86 -29.61
CA CYS A 471 8.78 35.37 -28.87
C CYS A 471 8.83 35.82 -27.41
N LEU A 472 7.67 36.14 -26.84
CA LEU A 472 7.50 36.45 -25.45
C LEU A 472 7.10 35.16 -24.73
N ILE A 473 7.86 34.78 -23.71
CA ILE A 473 7.48 33.76 -22.75
C ILE A 473 6.89 34.48 -21.54
N SER A 474 5.67 34.16 -21.20
CA SER A 474 5.00 34.73 -20.02
C SER A 474 4.47 33.65 -19.12
N SER A 475 4.56 33.87 -17.81
CA SER A 475 4.02 32.99 -16.77
C SER A 475 2.93 33.68 -15.97
N GLN A 476 1.84 32.98 -15.69
CA GLN A 476 0.78 33.47 -14.80
C GLN A 476 0.94 32.87 -13.42
N GLY A 477 1.10 33.72 -12.41
CA GLY A 477 1.15 33.31 -11.00
C GLY A 477 2.48 32.67 -10.55
N THR A 478 3.56 32.82 -11.33
CA THR A 478 4.90 32.31 -10.99
C THR A 478 6.00 33.18 -11.58
N THR A 479 7.22 33.08 -11.05
CA THR A 479 8.39 33.84 -11.49
C THR A 479 9.32 32.91 -12.29
N ILE A 480 9.69 33.31 -13.52
CA ILE A 480 10.66 32.58 -14.34
C ILE A 480 12.05 32.79 -13.76
N ARG A 481 12.80 31.69 -13.55
CA ARG A 481 14.16 31.68 -13.01
C ARG A 481 15.22 31.39 -14.07
N SER A 482 14.89 30.50 -15.00
CA SER A 482 15.77 30.21 -16.13
C SER A 482 14.98 29.77 -17.36
N VAL A 483 15.55 30.01 -18.54
CA VAL A 483 15.04 29.50 -19.82
C VAL A 483 16.20 28.88 -20.57
N SER A 484 16.03 27.65 -21.04
CA SER A 484 16.95 26.97 -21.95
C SER A 484 16.20 26.44 -23.17
N VAL A 485 16.80 26.62 -24.33
CA VAL A 485 16.23 26.16 -25.59
C VAL A 485 17.24 25.27 -26.31
N CYS A 486 16.78 24.13 -26.78
CA CYS A 486 17.57 23.24 -27.63
C CYS A 486 16.83 22.90 -28.91
N ASP A 487 17.59 22.48 -29.94
CA ASP A 487 17.01 21.91 -31.15
C ASP A 487 16.49 20.48 -30.92
N VAL A 488 15.90 19.86 -31.91
CA VAL A 488 15.35 18.49 -31.83
C VAL A 488 16.41 17.40 -31.62
N LEU A 489 17.69 17.72 -31.75
CA LEU A 489 18.81 16.83 -31.48
C LEU A 489 19.40 17.06 -30.07
N GLY A 490 18.76 17.92 -29.25
CA GLY A 490 19.20 18.24 -27.89
C GLY A 490 20.38 19.24 -27.82
N ARG A 491 20.81 19.85 -28.93
CA ARG A 491 21.90 20.82 -28.93
C ARG A 491 21.39 22.17 -28.40
N PRO A 492 22.05 22.77 -27.40
CA PRO A 492 21.62 24.04 -26.83
C PRO A 492 21.74 25.19 -27.87
N VAL A 493 20.70 25.99 -27.96
CA VAL A 493 20.60 27.16 -28.85
C VAL A 493 20.53 28.46 -28.07
N TYR A 494 19.91 28.42 -26.90
CA TYR A 494 19.77 29.58 -26.03
C TYR A 494 19.71 29.15 -24.56
N VAL A 495 20.39 29.87 -23.68
CA VAL A 495 20.31 29.65 -22.22
C VAL A 495 20.39 31.00 -21.50
N LEU A 496 19.39 31.28 -20.67
CA LEU A 496 19.41 32.43 -19.75
C LEU A 496 19.05 31.96 -18.36
N LYS A 497 19.85 32.35 -17.36
CA LYS A 497 19.70 31.98 -15.94
C LYS A 497 19.54 33.24 -15.09
N ASN A 498 19.11 33.04 -13.82
CA ASN A 498 18.93 34.11 -12.84
C ASN A 498 17.91 35.15 -13.27
N ILE A 499 16.87 34.73 -13.99
CA ILE A 499 15.72 35.56 -14.34
C ILE A 499 14.86 35.69 -13.07
N GLN A 500 14.33 36.90 -12.80
CA GLN A 500 13.35 37.16 -11.75
C GLN A 500 12.21 37.98 -12.30
N SER A 501 11.53 37.43 -13.29
CA SER A 501 10.44 38.10 -14.01
C SER A 501 9.33 37.10 -14.35
N SER A 502 8.10 37.57 -14.44
CA SER A 502 6.99 36.79 -14.99
C SER A 502 6.97 36.75 -16.51
N GLN A 503 7.86 37.54 -17.19
CA GLN A 503 7.91 37.60 -18.64
C GLN A 503 9.35 37.76 -19.11
N ILE A 504 9.67 37.15 -20.27
CA ILE A 504 10.95 37.29 -20.96
C ILE A 504 10.76 37.22 -22.46
N GLU A 505 11.37 38.13 -23.20
CA GLU A 505 11.42 38.11 -24.62
C GLU A 505 12.72 37.45 -25.11
N ILE A 506 12.61 36.55 -26.08
CA ILE A 506 13.72 35.85 -26.70
C ILE A 506 13.75 36.20 -28.20
N LEU A 507 14.88 36.68 -28.66
CA LEU A 507 15.13 36.91 -30.07
C LEU A 507 15.41 35.59 -30.79
N THR A 508 14.61 35.25 -31.79
CA THR A 508 14.71 33.98 -32.54
C THR A 508 15.18 34.22 -33.99
N GLU A 509 15.43 35.46 -34.39
CA GLU A 509 15.76 35.86 -35.76
C GLU A 509 16.96 35.08 -36.30
N SER A 510 18.01 34.88 -35.50
CA SER A 510 19.23 34.20 -35.89
C SER A 510 19.13 32.67 -35.91
N TRP A 511 18.00 32.10 -35.47
CA TRP A 511 17.85 30.66 -35.40
C TRP A 511 17.43 30.07 -36.74
N ALA A 512 17.85 28.83 -37.01
CA ALA A 512 17.39 28.09 -38.17
C ALA A 512 15.87 27.85 -38.10
N ARG A 513 15.21 27.77 -39.24
CA ARG A 513 13.80 27.39 -39.30
C ARG A 513 13.63 25.96 -38.81
N GLY A 514 12.68 25.75 -37.92
CA GLY A 514 12.47 24.43 -37.33
C GLY A 514 11.74 24.44 -35.99
N THR A 515 11.73 23.27 -35.36
CA THR A 515 11.14 23.07 -34.06
C THR A 515 12.23 23.08 -32.99
N TYR A 516 11.93 23.74 -31.87
CA TYR A 516 12.80 23.85 -30.71
C TYR A 516 12.05 23.39 -29.46
N ILE A 517 12.78 22.85 -28.51
CA ILE A 517 12.29 22.47 -27.19
C ILE A 517 12.72 23.57 -26.22
N VAL A 518 11.75 24.21 -25.57
CA VAL A 518 11.97 25.28 -24.59
C VAL A 518 11.68 24.73 -23.20
N ARG A 519 12.70 24.72 -22.35
CA ARG A 519 12.60 24.36 -20.92
C ARG A 519 12.63 25.64 -20.08
N ILE A 520 11.57 25.89 -19.35
CA ILE A 520 11.37 27.06 -18.49
C ILE A 520 11.33 26.59 -17.04
N GLU A 521 12.24 27.11 -16.24
CA GLU A 521 12.33 26.87 -14.81
C GLU A 521 11.74 28.07 -14.06
N THR A 522 10.86 27.81 -13.11
CA THR A 522 10.18 28.83 -12.32
C THR A 522 10.37 28.56 -10.83
N ASP A 523 9.87 29.43 -9.96
CA ASP A 523 9.82 29.22 -8.50
C ASP A 523 8.81 28.12 -8.09
N ARG A 524 7.99 27.64 -9.01
CA ARG A 524 7.00 26.56 -8.78
C ARG A 524 7.31 25.25 -9.48
N GLY A 525 8.37 25.19 -10.30
CA GLY A 525 8.76 23.99 -11.03
C GLY A 525 9.23 24.27 -12.45
N VAL A 526 9.39 23.22 -13.24
CA VAL A 526 9.92 23.27 -14.61
C VAL A 526 8.81 22.94 -15.61
N LYS A 527 8.65 23.74 -16.66
CA LYS A 527 7.76 23.43 -17.80
C LYS A 527 8.57 23.31 -19.08
N THR A 528 8.29 22.27 -19.85
CA THR A 528 8.87 22.08 -21.18
C THR A 528 7.78 22.24 -22.23
N THR A 529 8.05 23.00 -23.27
CA THR A 529 7.09 23.27 -24.35
C THR A 529 7.81 23.40 -25.69
N LYS A 530 7.04 23.45 -26.76
CA LYS A 530 7.54 23.52 -28.13
C LYS A 530 7.46 24.97 -28.64
N LEU A 531 8.53 25.43 -29.28
CA LEU A 531 8.58 26.66 -30.07
C LEU A 531 8.88 26.31 -31.54
N VAL A 532 8.13 26.87 -32.45
CA VAL A 532 8.37 26.74 -33.90
C VAL A 532 8.94 28.05 -34.43
N ARG A 533 10.05 27.99 -35.17
CA ARG A 533 10.67 29.12 -35.87
C ARG A 533 10.34 29.00 -37.36
N ASN A 534 9.66 30.00 -37.94
CA ASN A 534 9.32 30.10 -39.35
C ASN A 534 10.47 30.63 -40.19
#